data_92f33b6f74202ddf1d6ef63c5998fe5b
#
_entry.id   92f33b6f74202ddf1d6ef63c5998fe5b
#
_cell.length_a   1.000
_cell.length_b   1.000
_cell.length_c   1.000
_cell.angle_alpha   90.00
_cell.angle_beta   90.00
_cell.angle_gamma   90.00
#
_symmetry.space_group_name_H-M   'P 1'
#
loop_
_entity.id
_entity.type
_entity.pdbx_description
1 polymer ?
#
loop_
_entity_poly.entity_id
_entity_poly.type
_entity_poly.pdbx_seq_one_letter_code
_entity_poly.pdbx_strand_id
1 'polypeptide(L)'
;MILECLRYWTIEYHVDGFRFDLASILGRNEDGSPASQPPLLKNLAEDPILRNVKLIAEAWDAGGLYQVGSFPAFSRWAEWNGKYRDDMRSFLKGDYWFAEAAANRLIGSPDLYTGQYKGYASSINFLTCHDGFSLWDLYSYNEKHNEDNGWNNTDGNDDNRSWNCGVEGETEDPEVLRLRFRMIKNACAVLMCSRGTPMFLAGDEFGDTRFGNNNPYCQDNEISWLDWKRLNTNQTLYQFFKKMIQFRREHPAIRNNLDPSDTGFPAVSIHTNQPWDTSINQETKCLAVCYAGKTEQGEDLVYVALNVYWEKQRFELPKLPDTYEWRRFVDTALDEADEVTITEYWLQPRSVAVFIGTRKEI
;
A
#
# COMPACT_ATOMS: atom_id res chain seq x y z
N MET A 1 -21.48 20.67 17.84
CA MET A 1 -20.05 20.70 18.29
C MET A 1 -19.11 20.16 17.21
N ILE A 2 -19.11 18.88 16.81
CA ILE A 2 -18.16 18.31 15.83
C ILE A 2 -18.08 19.13 14.54
N LEU A 3 -19.21 19.36 13.88
CA LEU A 3 -19.26 20.14 12.62
C LEU A 3 -18.66 21.55 12.78
N GLU A 4 -18.95 22.25 13.89
CA GLU A 4 -18.42 23.61 14.14
C GLU A 4 -16.90 23.57 14.38
N CYS A 5 -16.38 22.55 15.08
CA CYS A 5 -14.93 22.39 15.24
C CYS A 5 -14.24 22.21 13.88
N LEU A 6 -14.77 21.35 13.00
CA LEU A 6 -14.17 21.11 11.69
C LEU A 6 -14.23 22.35 10.78
N ARG A 7 -15.35 23.08 10.81
CA ARG A 7 -15.46 24.38 10.11
C ARG A 7 -14.43 25.37 10.61
N TYR A 8 -14.26 25.48 11.94
CA TYR A 8 -13.28 26.35 12.57
C TYR A 8 -11.86 26.04 12.11
N TRP A 9 -11.45 24.77 12.17
CA TRP A 9 -10.13 24.34 11.71
C TRP A 9 -9.94 24.59 10.20
N THR A 10 -10.98 24.44 9.42
CA THR A 10 -10.94 24.69 7.97
C THR A 10 -10.82 26.18 7.66
N ILE A 11 -11.59 27.04 8.34
CA ILE A 11 -11.65 28.48 8.06
C ILE A 11 -10.44 29.21 8.65
N GLU A 12 -10.12 28.95 9.92
CA GLU A 12 -9.11 29.74 10.67
C GLU A 12 -7.69 29.16 10.48
N TYR A 13 -7.55 27.82 10.38
CA TYR A 13 -6.27 27.16 10.27
C TYR A 13 -5.97 26.58 8.88
N HIS A 14 -6.93 26.67 7.96
CA HIS A 14 -6.78 26.25 6.55
C HIS A 14 -6.35 24.80 6.38
N VAL A 15 -6.84 23.89 7.24
CA VAL A 15 -6.55 22.47 7.09
C VAL A 15 -7.24 21.89 5.86
N ASP A 16 -6.56 20.97 5.14
CA ASP A 16 -7.02 20.40 3.87
C ASP A 16 -7.82 19.11 4.04
N GLY A 17 -7.86 18.54 5.24
CA GLY A 17 -8.58 17.29 5.49
C GLY A 17 -8.54 16.86 6.94
N PHE A 18 -9.38 15.87 7.24
CA PHE A 18 -9.50 15.25 8.56
C PHE A 18 -9.53 13.74 8.42
N ARG A 19 -8.77 13.05 9.25
CA ARG A 19 -8.90 11.62 9.50
C ARG A 19 -9.65 11.44 10.81
N PHE A 20 -10.70 10.65 10.78
CA PHE A 20 -11.56 10.37 11.92
C PHE A 20 -11.18 9.03 12.55
N ASP A 21 -10.75 9.11 13.80
CA ASP A 21 -10.46 7.96 14.61
C ASP A 21 -11.74 7.19 14.92
N LEU A 22 -11.67 5.84 14.82
CA LEU A 22 -12.80 4.94 15.10
C LEU A 22 -14.13 5.45 14.50
N ALA A 23 -14.10 5.89 13.23
CA ALA A 23 -15.21 6.65 12.62
C ALA A 23 -16.54 5.89 12.56
N SER A 24 -16.52 4.56 12.62
CA SER A 24 -17.75 3.75 12.64
C SER A 24 -18.64 4.04 13.85
N ILE A 25 -18.08 4.53 14.98
CA ILE A 25 -18.87 4.92 16.14
C ILE A 25 -19.84 6.07 15.83
N LEU A 26 -19.45 6.96 14.91
CA LEU A 26 -20.27 8.12 14.48
C LEU A 26 -21.49 7.70 13.62
N GLY A 27 -21.50 6.45 13.17
CA GLY A 27 -22.54 5.85 12.35
C GLY A 27 -23.44 4.88 13.11
N ARG A 28 -23.43 4.87 14.45
CA ARG A 28 -24.31 4.00 15.25
C ARG A 28 -25.58 4.71 15.67
N ASN A 29 -26.67 3.94 15.77
CA ASN A 29 -27.91 4.33 16.43
C ASN A 29 -27.75 4.33 17.97
N GLU A 30 -28.75 4.84 18.70
CA GLU A 30 -28.74 4.87 20.17
C GLU A 30 -28.69 3.45 20.80
N ASP A 31 -29.21 2.45 20.11
CA ASP A 31 -29.14 1.03 20.53
C ASP A 31 -27.80 0.36 20.21
N GLY A 32 -26.87 1.11 19.62
CA GLY A 32 -25.54 0.60 19.20
C GLY A 32 -25.51 -0.09 17.85
N SER A 33 -26.64 -0.29 17.17
CA SER A 33 -26.69 -0.86 15.82
C SER A 33 -26.14 0.11 14.76
N PRO A 34 -25.56 -0.37 13.64
CA PRO A 34 -25.13 0.50 12.54
C PRO A 34 -26.33 1.19 11.88
N ALA A 35 -26.26 2.51 11.73
CA ALA A 35 -27.28 3.27 11.01
C ALA A 35 -27.03 3.22 9.50
N SER A 36 -28.08 3.03 8.71
CA SER A 36 -28.01 3.01 7.25
C SER A 36 -27.77 4.41 6.65
N GLN A 37 -28.23 5.45 7.33
CA GLN A 37 -28.12 6.85 6.92
C GLN A 37 -27.71 7.71 8.14
N PRO A 38 -26.48 7.58 8.66
CA PRO A 38 -26.07 8.28 9.85
C PRO A 38 -26.04 9.81 9.63
N PRO A 39 -26.86 10.59 10.38
CA PRO A 39 -27.06 12.00 10.09
C PRO A 39 -25.76 12.84 10.18
N LEU A 40 -24.89 12.53 11.13
CA LEU A 40 -23.64 13.27 11.28
C LEU A 40 -22.70 13.08 10.08
N LEU A 41 -22.48 11.83 9.66
CA LEU A 41 -21.61 11.52 8.51
C LEU A 41 -22.16 12.12 7.22
N LYS A 42 -23.48 12.11 7.05
CA LYS A 42 -24.14 12.76 5.92
C LYS A 42 -23.98 14.28 5.96
N ASN A 43 -24.23 14.91 7.10
CA ASN A 43 -24.09 16.36 7.25
C ASN A 43 -22.63 16.82 7.01
N LEU A 44 -21.64 16.03 7.44
CA LEU A 44 -20.23 16.31 7.16
C LEU A 44 -19.90 16.19 5.66
N ALA A 45 -20.50 15.20 4.98
CA ALA A 45 -20.30 14.99 3.55
C ALA A 45 -20.94 16.10 2.69
N GLU A 46 -22.06 16.64 3.13
CA GLU A 46 -22.85 17.65 2.40
C GLU A 46 -22.54 19.11 2.82
N ASP A 47 -21.70 19.32 3.82
CA ASP A 47 -21.40 20.64 4.35
C ASP A 47 -20.69 21.54 3.32
N PRO A 48 -21.21 22.77 3.04
CA PRO A 48 -20.65 23.66 2.03
C PRO A 48 -19.22 24.14 2.34
N ILE A 49 -18.86 24.30 3.63
CA ILE A 49 -17.51 24.72 4.04
C ILE A 49 -16.53 23.57 3.86
N LEU A 50 -16.95 22.34 4.17
CA LEU A 50 -16.12 21.14 4.06
C LEU A 50 -16.10 20.55 2.64
N ARG A 51 -16.77 21.14 1.65
CA ARG A 51 -16.93 20.55 0.31
C ARG A 51 -15.60 20.18 -0.40
N ASN A 52 -14.53 20.93 -0.13
CA ASN A 52 -13.20 20.72 -0.72
C ASN A 52 -12.22 20.07 0.27
N VAL A 53 -12.66 19.80 1.49
CA VAL A 53 -11.85 19.22 2.56
C VAL A 53 -11.92 17.69 2.48
N LYS A 54 -10.79 17.02 2.62
CA LYS A 54 -10.74 15.54 2.60
C LYS A 54 -11.35 14.99 3.88
N LEU A 55 -12.24 14.01 3.73
CA LEU A 55 -12.84 13.25 4.84
C LEU A 55 -12.36 11.81 4.74
N ILE A 56 -11.61 11.36 5.73
CA ILE A 56 -10.99 10.03 5.75
C ILE A 56 -11.45 9.31 7.02
N ALA A 57 -12.01 8.13 6.85
CA ALA A 57 -12.48 7.32 7.96
C ALA A 57 -11.48 6.21 8.31
N GLU A 58 -11.27 6.03 9.59
CA GLU A 58 -10.92 4.73 10.11
C GLU A 58 -12.23 3.95 10.26
N ALA A 59 -12.51 3.09 9.26
CA ALA A 59 -13.83 2.49 9.05
C ALA A 59 -14.07 1.27 9.97
N TRP A 60 -13.74 1.38 11.24
CA TRP A 60 -14.02 0.42 12.32
C TRP A 60 -14.19 1.14 13.66
N ASP A 61 -14.53 0.40 14.71
CA ASP A 61 -14.62 0.91 16.06
C ASP A 61 -14.25 -0.14 17.14
N ALA A 62 -14.07 0.33 18.38
CA ALA A 62 -13.74 -0.51 19.52
C ALA A 62 -14.86 -1.51 19.91
N GLY A 63 -16.09 -1.30 19.43
CA GLY A 63 -17.23 -2.23 19.62
C GLY A 63 -17.24 -3.39 18.63
N GLY A 64 -16.19 -3.54 17.82
CA GLY A 64 -16.03 -4.65 16.86
C GLY A 64 -16.72 -4.44 15.50
N LEU A 65 -17.27 -3.27 15.22
CA LEU A 65 -17.81 -2.96 13.90
C LEU A 65 -16.67 -2.67 12.93
N TYR A 66 -16.62 -3.42 11.82
CA TYR A 66 -15.62 -3.26 10.77
C TYR A 66 -16.32 -3.00 9.44
N GLN A 67 -16.21 -1.78 8.93
CA GLN A 67 -16.97 -1.29 7.77
C GLN A 67 -16.10 -0.93 6.55
N VAL A 68 -14.87 -1.43 6.46
CA VAL A 68 -14.05 -1.19 5.26
C VAL A 68 -14.75 -1.74 4.03
N GLY A 69 -15.05 -0.85 3.06
CA GLY A 69 -15.85 -1.13 1.87
C GLY A 69 -17.37 -1.10 2.08
N SER A 70 -17.84 -0.80 3.29
CA SER A 70 -19.28 -0.65 3.60
C SER A 70 -19.61 0.55 4.49
N PHE A 71 -18.63 1.40 4.77
CA PHE A 71 -18.81 2.64 5.52
C PHE A 71 -19.77 3.58 4.78
N PRO A 72 -20.65 4.33 5.46
CA PRO A 72 -21.56 5.29 4.83
C PRO A 72 -20.80 6.47 4.20
N ALA A 73 -20.30 6.29 2.98
CA ALA A 73 -19.35 7.20 2.33
C ALA A 73 -19.98 8.46 1.71
N PHE A 74 -21.28 8.44 1.38
CA PHE A 74 -22.01 9.54 0.74
C PHE A 74 -21.26 10.15 -0.46
N SER A 75 -20.53 9.34 -1.23
CA SER A 75 -19.66 9.72 -2.35
C SER A 75 -18.55 10.75 -2.00
N ARG A 76 -18.24 10.90 -0.72
CA ARG A 76 -17.28 11.90 -0.20
C ARG A 76 -16.14 11.30 0.60
N TRP A 77 -16.46 10.35 1.48
CA TRP A 77 -15.49 9.76 2.39
C TRP A 77 -14.52 8.83 1.65
N ALA A 78 -13.27 8.87 2.06
CA ALA A 78 -12.28 7.85 1.81
C ALA A 78 -12.05 7.04 3.10
N GLU A 79 -11.45 5.87 2.98
CA GLU A 79 -11.20 4.97 4.10
C GLU A 79 -9.73 4.57 4.18
N TRP A 80 -9.20 4.45 5.37
CA TRP A 80 -8.03 3.63 5.60
C TRP A 80 -8.38 2.19 5.25
N ASN A 81 -7.74 1.66 4.22
CA ASN A 81 -8.06 0.32 3.72
C ASN A 81 -7.32 -0.76 4.51
N GLY A 82 -7.89 -1.17 5.64
CA GLY A 82 -7.33 -2.24 6.47
C GLY A 82 -7.25 -3.58 5.75
N LYS A 83 -8.15 -3.85 4.77
CA LYS A 83 -8.04 -5.07 3.94
C LYS A 83 -6.83 -5.01 3.00
N TYR A 84 -6.49 -3.82 2.46
CA TYR A 84 -5.24 -3.65 1.71
C TYR A 84 -4.04 -4.04 2.57
N ARG A 85 -3.96 -3.53 3.80
CA ARG A 85 -2.90 -3.84 4.76
C ARG A 85 -2.77 -5.36 4.96
N ASP A 86 -3.87 -6.00 5.31
CA ASP A 86 -3.86 -7.39 5.73
C ASP A 86 -3.59 -8.35 4.57
N ASP A 87 -4.26 -8.15 3.43
CA ASP A 87 -4.12 -8.98 2.24
C ASP A 87 -2.72 -8.85 1.63
N MET A 88 -2.19 -7.61 1.54
CA MET A 88 -0.87 -7.38 0.97
C MET A 88 0.26 -7.84 1.88
N ARG A 89 0.15 -7.68 3.21
CA ARG A 89 1.12 -8.26 4.16
C ARG A 89 1.20 -9.78 4.00
N SER A 90 0.05 -10.45 3.98
CA SER A 90 -0.02 -11.91 3.82
C SER A 90 0.49 -12.37 2.46
N PHE A 91 0.13 -11.68 1.37
CA PHE A 91 0.61 -12.03 0.04
C PHE A 91 2.12 -11.84 -0.09
N LEU A 92 2.67 -10.70 0.33
CA LEU A 92 4.11 -10.43 0.27
C LEU A 92 4.94 -11.41 1.12
N LYS A 93 4.40 -11.83 2.26
CA LYS A 93 4.99 -12.90 3.07
C LYS A 93 4.97 -14.25 2.36
N GLY A 94 4.09 -14.42 1.38
CA GLY A 94 3.93 -15.63 0.58
C GLY A 94 2.94 -16.63 1.18
N ASP A 95 1.97 -16.16 1.96
CA ASP A 95 0.88 -17.00 2.45
C ASP A 95 0.02 -17.50 1.29
N TYR A 96 -0.59 -18.67 1.47
CA TYR A 96 -1.57 -19.21 0.55
C TYR A 96 -2.88 -18.42 0.64
N TRP A 97 -3.72 -18.46 -0.40
CA TRP A 97 -5.08 -17.91 -0.44
C TRP A 97 -5.18 -16.39 -0.66
N PHE A 98 -4.06 -15.64 -0.68
CA PHE A 98 -4.09 -14.18 -0.76
C PHE A 98 -3.86 -13.60 -2.16
N ALA A 99 -3.57 -14.40 -3.18
CA ALA A 99 -3.25 -13.90 -4.52
C ALA A 99 -4.41 -13.15 -5.19
N GLU A 100 -5.64 -13.68 -5.10
CA GLU A 100 -6.83 -13.02 -5.64
C GLU A 100 -7.15 -11.71 -4.90
N ALA A 101 -7.07 -11.72 -3.58
CA ALA A 101 -7.23 -10.52 -2.77
C ALA A 101 -6.16 -9.48 -3.11
N ALA A 102 -4.88 -9.88 -3.19
CA ALA A 102 -3.78 -9.00 -3.57
C ALA A 102 -3.96 -8.40 -4.97
N ALA A 103 -4.43 -9.19 -5.93
CA ALA A 103 -4.77 -8.70 -7.27
C ALA A 103 -5.82 -7.58 -7.22
N ASN A 104 -6.89 -7.76 -6.43
CA ASN A 104 -7.89 -6.72 -6.22
C ASN A 104 -7.30 -5.48 -5.53
N ARG A 105 -6.41 -5.67 -4.52
CA ARG A 105 -5.75 -4.53 -3.82
C ARG A 105 -4.89 -3.71 -4.78
N LEU A 106 -4.13 -4.35 -5.67
CA LEU A 106 -3.28 -3.67 -6.66
C LEU A 106 -4.08 -2.72 -7.57
N ILE A 107 -5.26 -3.14 -8.01
CA ILE A 107 -6.08 -2.37 -8.96
C ILE A 107 -7.08 -1.40 -8.30
N GLY A 108 -6.96 -1.17 -6.99
CA GLY A 108 -7.73 -0.17 -6.24
C GLY A 108 -8.96 -0.70 -5.55
N SER A 109 -9.01 -2.00 -5.25
CA SER A 109 -10.06 -2.66 -4.46
C SER A 109 -11.47 -2.50 -5.03
N PRO A 110 -11.71 -2.89 -6.30
CA PRO A 110 -13.03 -2.74 -6.93
C PRO A 110 -14.11 -3.61 -6.28
N ASP A 111 -13.73 -4.65 -5.55
CA ASP A 111 -14.59 -5.49 -4.72
C ASP A 111 -15.14 -4.75 -3.49
N LEU A 112 -14.50 -3.66 -3.06
CA LEU A 112 -14.86 -2.88 -1.88
C LEU A 112 -15.54 -1.56 -2.23
N TYR A 113 -15.02 -0.82 -3.19
CA TYR A 113 -15.41 0.57 -3.45
C TYR A 113 -16.31 0.68 -4.68
N THR A 114 -17.60 0.42 -4.46
CA THR A 114 -18.67 0.48 -5.47
C THR A 114 -19.80 1.40 -5.01
N GLY A 115 -20.72 1.76 -5.90
CA GLY A 115 -21.94 2.50 -5.56
C GLY A 115 -21.68 3.90 -4.99
N GLN A 116 -21.78 4.05 -3.69
CA GLN A 116 -21.62 5.34 -3.00
C GLN A 116 -20.18 5.88 -2.92
N TYR A 117 -19.18 5.08 -3.31
CA TYR A 117 -17.78 5.44 -3.25
C TYR A 117 -17.27 6.06 -4.55
N LYS A 118 -16.10 6.68 -4.48
CA LYS A 118 -15.37 7.27 -5.62
C LYS A 118 -14.46 6.25 -6.31
N GLY A 119 -14.78 4.97 -6.26
CA GLY A 119 -13.92 3.90 -6.75
C GLY A 119 -12.58 3.87 -6.00
N TYR A 120 -11.49 3.58 -6.70
CA TYR A 120 -10.15 3.47 -6.10
C TYR A 120 -9.67 4.75 -5.38
N ALA A 121 -10.21 5.93 -5.71
CA ALA A 121 -9.88 7.18 -5.02
C ALA A 121 -10.37 7.22 -3.55
N SER A 122 -11.26 6.30 -3.16
CA SER A 122 -11.72 6.15 -1.78
C SER A 122 -10.76 5.30 -0.93
N SER A 123 -9.83 4.57 -1.55
CA SER A 123 -8.88 3.70 -0.86
C SER A 123 -7.62 4.47 -0.44
N ILE A 124 -7.39 4.58 0.87
CA ILE A 124 -6.08 4.94 1.41
C ILE A 124 -5.34 3.65 1.69
N ASN A 125 -4.40 3.31 0.82
CA ASN A 125 -3.63 2.09 0.88
C ASN A 125 -2.46 2.24 1.85
N PHE A 126 -2.26 1.27 2.72
CA PHE A 126 -1.12 1.26 3.65
C PHE A 126 -0.73 -0.16 4.03
N LEU A 127 0.51 -0.33 4.40
CA LEU A 127 1.03 -1.55 5.03
C LEU A 127 1.31 -1.31 6.51
N THR A 128 1.60 -0.08 6.87
CA THR A 128 1.98 0.38 8.21
C THR A 128 1.30 1.70 8.52
N CYS A 129 1.01 1.93 9.79
CA CYS A 129 0.50 3.20 10.30
C CYS A 129 1.02 3.42 11.73
N HIS A 130 0.44 4.36 12.48
CA HIS A 130 0.84 4.61 13.88
C HIS A 130 0.58 3.41 14.79
N ASP A 131 -0.43 2.59 14.50
CA ASP A 131 -0.73 1.33 15.17
C ASP A 131 -0.05 0.16 14.46
N GLY A 132 0.40 -0.82 15.24
CA GLY A 132 1.08 -1.99 14.71
C GLY A 132 2.58 -1.79 14.50
N PHE A 133 3.22 -2.74 13.85
CA PHE A 133 4.64 -2.68 13.55
C PHE A 133 4.99 -1.57 12.55
N SER A 134 6.20 -0.97 12.72
CA SER A 134 6.87 -0.24 11.65
C SER A 134 7.19 -1.21 10.49
N LEU A 135 7.55 -0.68 9.34
CA LEU A 135 7.86 -1.54 8.18
C LEU A 135 9.14 -2.37 8.41
N TRP A 136 10.09 -1.85 9.19
CA TRP A 136 11.26 -2.61 9.62
C TRP A 136 10.88 -3.75 10.55
N ASP A 137 10.04 -3.48 11.55
CA ASP A 137 9.61 -4.49 12.52
C ASP A 137 8.70 -5.55 11.89
N LEU A 138 7.90 -5.18 10.88
CA LEU A 138 7.08 -6.11 10.11
C LEU A 138 7.89 -7.24 9.47
N TYR A 139 9.16 -6.98 9.14
CA TYR A 139 10.07 -7.97 8.57
C TYR A 139 11.22 -8.37 9.51
N SER A 140 11.10 -8.03 10.80
CA SER A 140 12.08 -8.37 11.84
C SER A 140 11.49 -9.15 12.99
N TYR A 141 10.18 -9.13 13.19
CA TYR A 141 9.51 -9.77 14.32
C TYR A 141 8.31 -10.60 13.87
N ASN A 142 8.19 -11.82 14.41
CA ASN A 142 6.96 -12.61 14.29
C ASN A 142 5.99 -12.26 15.40
N GLU A 143 6.51 -11.95 16.58
CA GLU A 143 5.73 -11.68 17.78
C GLU A 143 5.92 -10.22 18.24
N LYS A 144 4.92 -9.68 18.93
CA LYS A 144 5.02 -8.35 19.53
C LYS A 144 5.84 -8.39 20.80
N HIS A 145 6.52 -7.29 21.10
CA HIS A 145 7.33 -7.06 22.29
C HIS A 145 6.89 -5.76 22.98
N ASN A 146 5.74 -5.81 23.66
CA ASN A 146 5.10 -4.68 24.33
C ASN A 146 5.32 -4.68 25.86
N GLU A 147 6.29 -5.43 26.38
CA GLU A 147 6.56 -5.58 27.81
C GLU A 147 6.77 -4.22 28.49
N ASP A 148 7.47 -3.30 27.82
CA ASP A 148 7.77 -1.95 28.32
C ASP A 148 6.53 -1.05 28.45
N ASN A 149 5.40 -1.45 27.86
CA ASN A 149 4.13 -0.75 28.01
C ASN A 149 3.47 -1.00 29.39
N GLY A 150 3.97 -1.95 30.17
CA GLY A 150 3.48 -2.26 31.53
C GLY A 150 2.22 -3.12 31.58
N TRP A 151 1.79 -3.69 30.45
CA TRP A 151 0.60 -4.55 30.34
C TRP A 151 0.93 -6.04 30.18
N ASN A 152 2.15 -6.46 30.54
CA ASN A 152 2.63 -7.84 30.37
C ASN A 152 2.42 -8.39 28.95
N ASN A 153 2.70 -7.55 27.94
CA ASN A 153 2.56 -7.87 26.52
C ASN A 153 1.13 -8.29 26.09
N THR A 154 0.09 -7.87 26.83
CA THR A 154 -1.31 -8.21 26.51
C THR A 154 -2.00 -7.17 25.61
N ASP A 155 -1.42 -5.99 25.47
CA ASP A 155 -1.90 -4.90 24.62
C ASP A 155 -1.40 -5.04 23.16
N GLY A 156 -2.00 -4.26 22.27
CA GLY A 156 -1.69 -4.33 20.85
C GLY A 156 -2.28 -5.54 20.12
N ASN A 157 -1.95 -5.70 18.86
CA ASN A 157 -2.46 -6.76 18.00
C ASN A 157 -1.54 -7.99 18.02
N ASP A 158 -2.10 -9.20 18.15
CA ASP A 158 -1.36 -10.46 18.06
C ASP A 158 -1.19 -10.93 16.60
N ASP A 159 -2.15 -10.64 15.70
CA ASP A 159 -2.08 -10.98 14.27
C ASP A 159 -1.45 -9.84 13.46
N ASN A 160 -0.13 -9.73 13.49
CA ASN A 160 0.61 -8.71 12.76
C ASN A 160 0.82 -9.04 11.27
N ARG A 161 0.60 -10.30 10.87
CA ARG A 161 0.92 -10.81 9.53
C ARG A 161 2.35 -10.50 9.12
N SER A 162 3.23 -10.49 10.09
CA SER A 162 4.65 -10.20 9.98
C SER A 162 5.48 -11.44 9.66
N TRP A 163 6.75 -11.24 9.37
CA TRP A 163 7.72 -12.29 9.15
C TRP A 163 9.11 -11.82 9.53
N ASN A 164 9.76 -12.48 10.48
CA ASN A 164 11.10 -12.13 10.97
C ASN A 164 12.24 -12.40 9.98
N CYS A 165 11.95 -12.92 8.78
CA CYS A 165 12.94 -13.30 7.77
C CYS A 165 13.98 -14.34 8.24
N GLY A 166 13.62 -15.13 9.26
CA GLY A 166 14.43 -16.24 9.79
C GLY A 166 15.12 -15.96 11.12
N VAL A 167 15.16 -14.72 11.59
CA VAL A 167 15.72 -14.34 12.90
C VAL A 167 14.80 -13.35 13.59
N GLU A 168 14.37 -13.65 14.81
CA GLU A 168 13.55 -12.73 15.60
C GLU A 168 14.39 -11.56 16.13
N GLY A 169 13.92 -10.34 15.87
CA GLY A 169 14.58 -9.12 16.35
C GLY A 169 15.81 -8.69 15.55
N GLU A 170 16.66 -7.92 16.21
CA GLU A 170 17.88 -7.38 15.63
C GLU A 170 18.89 -8.50 15.27
N THR A 171 19.61 -8.33 14.20
CA THR A 171 20.62 -9.30 13.73
C THR A 171 21.72 -8.59 12.94
N GLU A 172 22.90 -9.20 12.93
CA GLU A 172 24.03 -8.81 12.08
C GLU A 172 24.24 -9.77 10.90
N ASP A 173 23.38 -10.79 10.75
CA ASP A 173 23.47 -11.75 9.64
C ASP A 173 23.20 -11.03 8.31
N PRO A 174 24.18 -10.95 7.40
CA PRO A 174 24.04 -10.19 6.16
C PRO A 174 23.00 -10.79 5.19
N GLU A 175 22.73 -12.09 5.24
CA GLU A 175 21.72 -12.72 4.40
C GLU A 175 20.32 -12.36 4.89
N VAL A 176 20.10 -12.37 6.20
CA VAL A 176 18.83 -11.95 6.81
C VAL A 176 18.59 -10.48 6.57
N LEU A 177 19.59 -9.63 6.78
CA LEU A 177 19.48 -8.19 6.53
C LEU A 177 19.19 -7.90 5.05
N ARG A 178 19.87 -8.57 4.11
CA ARG A 178 19.61 -8.43 2.68
C ARG A 178 18.15 -8.80 2.34
N LEU A 179 17.63 -9.86 2.95
CA LEU A 179 16.23 -10.28 2.76
C LEU A 179 15.26 -9.26 3.35
N ARG A 180 15.50 -8.73 4.56
CA ARG A 180 14.68 -7.68 5.18
C ARG A 180 14.62 -6.43 4.30
N PHE A 181 15.77 -5.93 3.85
CA PHE A 181 15.83 -4.79 2.93
C PHE A 181 15.03 -5.05 1.63
N ARG A 182 15.14 -6.26 1.07
CA ARG A 182 14.36 -6.65 -0.12
C ARG A 182 12.87 -6.62 0.16
N MET A 183 12.42 -7.18 1.28
CA MET A 183 11.01 -7.20 1.65
C MET A 183 10.45 -5.79 1.88
N ILE A 184 11.21 -4.89 2.47
CA ILE A 184 10.84 -3.49 2.63
C ILE A 184 10.76 -2.77 1.27
N LYS A 185 11.73 -3.00 0.37
CA LYS A 185 11.68 -2.50 -1.00
C LYS A 185 10.47 -3.05 -1.76
N ASN A 186 10.10 -4.33 -1.58
CA ASN A 186 8.88 -4.94 -2.16
C ASN A 186 7.63 -4.20 -1.69
N ALA A 187 7.51 -4.00 -0.38
CA ALA A 187 6.39 -3.30 0.23
C ALA A 187 6.24 -1.87 -0.33
N CYS A 188 7.34 -1.13 -0.42
CA CYS A 188 7.37 0.20 -1.03
C CYS A 188 6.95 0.17 -2.50
N ALA A 189 7.55 -0.71 -3.32
CA ALA A 189 7.24 -0.81 -4.75
C ALA A 189 5.77 -1.14 -5.00
N VAL A 190 5.23 -2.10 -4.26
CA VAL A 190 3.82 -2.50 -4.36
C VAL A 190 2.89 -1.36 -3.94
N LEU A 191 3.18 -0.69 -2.82
CA LEU A 191 2.37 0.43 -2.34
C LEU A 191 2.34 1.57 -3.36
N MET A 192 3.50 1.93 -3.92
CA MET A 192 3.61 3.03 -4.89
C MET A 192 3.02 2.67 -6.27
N CYS A 193 2.99 1.38 -6.62
CA CYS A 193 2.42 0.91 -7.87
C CYS A 193 0.95 0.46 -7.78
N SER A 194 0.32 0.51 -6.62
CA SER A 194 -1.11 0.20 -6.46
C SER A 194 -2.00 1.41 -6.74
N ARG A 195 -3.17 1.19 -7.35
CA ARG A 195 -4.23 2.21 -7.44
C ARG A 195 -4.79 2.54 -6.06
N GLY A 196 -5.10 3.81 -5.83
CA GLY A 196 -5.51 4.38 -4.54
C GLY A 196 -4.51 5.42 -4.05
N THR A 197 -4.67 5.90 -2.84
CA THR A 197 -3.75 6.86 -2.22
C THR A 197 -2.78 6.12 -1.31
N PRO A 198 -1.47 6.13 -1.59
CA PRO A 198 -0.50 5.46 -0.74
C PRO A 198 -0.26 6.24 0.55
N MET A 199 -0.17 5.52 1.66
CA MET A 199 0.21 6.01 2.97
C MET A 199 1.24 5.07 3.59
N PHE A 200 2.26 5.59 4.25
CA PHE A 200 3.22 4.82 5.05
C PHE A 200 3.57 5.58 6.32
N LEU A 201 4.09 4.89 7.32
CA LEU A 201 4.49 5.46 8.59
C LEU A 201 5.77 6.28 8.43
N ALA A 202 5.85 7.44 9.06
CA ALA A 202 7.09 8.22 9.12
C ALA A 202 8.21 7.37 9.75
N GLY A 203 9.36 7.31 9.06
CA GLY A 203 10.49 6.45 9.45
C GLY A 203 10.60 5.15 8.65
N ASP A 204 9.53 4.65 8.05
CA ASP A 204 9.59 3.45 7.20
C ASP A 204 10.59 3.60 6.05
N GLU A 205 10.70 4.82 5.51
CA GLU A 205 11.57 5.14 4.39
C GLU A 205 13.07 5.05 4.70
N PHE A 206 13.43 4.99 5.98
CA PHE A 206 14.82 4.75 6.42
C PHE A 206 14.95 3.60 7.42
N GLY A 207 13.89 2.78 7.56
CA GLY A 207 13.91 1.55 8.36
C GLY A 207 13.93 1.81 9.86
N ASP A 208 13.13 2.75 10.34
CA ASP A 208 12.92 3.00 11.76
C ASP A 208 12.32 1.78 12.45
N THR A 209 12.76 1.51 13.69
CA THR A 209 12.31 0.37 14.49
C THR A 209 11.74 0.83 15.81
N ARG A 210 10.76 0.11 16.28
CA ARG A 210 10.19 0.21 17.63
C ARG A 210 10.55 -1.03 18.47
N PHE A 211 11.58 -1.76 18.01
CA PHE A 211 12.10 -2.97 18.67
C PHE A 211 11.03 -4.05 18.93
N GLY A 212 10.09 -4.18 17.98
CA GLY A 212 8.98 -5.12 18.09
C GLY A 212 7.80 -4.65 18.95
N ASN A 213 7.83 -3.41 19.46
CA ASN A 213 6.69 -2.82 20.13
C ASN A 213 5.67 -2.34 19.07
N ASN A 214 4.50 -3.00 19.03
CA ASN A 214 3.46 -2.68 18.05
C ASN A 214 2.35 -1.76 18.60
N ASN A 215 2.52 -1.22 19.81
CA ASN A 215 1.56 -0.32 20.47
C ASN A 215 2.25 0.76 21.33
N PRO A 216 3.14 1.58 20.77
CA PRO A 216 4.04 2.47 21.53
C PRO A 216 3.38 3.75 22.04
N TYR A 217 2.06 3.83 22.14
CA TYR A 217 1.29 5.03 22.49
C TYR A 217 1.68 5.66 23.84
N CYS A 218 2.16 4.86 24.80
CA CYS A 218 2.54 5.29 26.14
C CYS A 218 4.05 5.51 26.30
N GLN A 219 4.84 5.36 25.22
CA GLN A 219 6.29 5.48 25.25
C GLN A 219 6.73 6.91 24.87
N ASP A 220 7.57 7.53 25.69
CA ASP A 220 8.24 8.80 25.40
C ASP A 220 9.76 8.61 25.50
N ASN A 221 10.27 7.71 24.66
CA ASN A 221 11.68 7.29 24.61
C ASN A 221 12.03 6.75 23.22
N GLU A 222 13.17 6.08 23.08
CA GLU A 222 13.68 5.50 21.83
C GLU A 222 12.75 4.48 21.16
N ILE A 223 11.78 3.91 21.88
CA ILE A 223 10.78 3.01 21.29
C ILE A 223 9.83 3.79 20.35
N SER A 224 9.52 5.05 20.68
CA SER A 224 8.59 5.86 19.88
C SER A 224 9.25 6.99 19.10
N TRP A 225 10.45 7.40 19.49
CA TRP A 225 11.19 8.45 18.79
C TRP A 225 11.81 7.93 17.51
N LEU A 226 11.84 8.76 16.46
CA LEU A 226 12.49 8.41 15.20
C LEU A 226 14.02 8.44 15.36
N ASP A 227 14.68 7.33 15.06
CA ASP A 227 16.16 7.30 15.01
C ASP A 227 16.69 7.84 13.67
N TRP A 228 16.91 9.15 13.62
CA TRP A 228 17.43 9.83 12.44
C TRP A 228 18.82 9.36 12.01
N LYS A 229 19.57 8.62 12.82
CA LYS A 229 20.85 8.04 12.42
C LYS A 229 20.66 6.97 11.36
N ARG A 230 19.52 6.26 11.41
CA ARG A 230 19.16 5.25 10.40
C ARG A 230 19.02 5.82 8.99
N LEU A 231 18.71 7.11 8.85
CA LEU A 231 18.72 7.78 7.55
C LEU A 231 20.09 7.69 6.85
N ASN A 232 21.19 7.79 7.61
CA ASN A 232 22.52 7.67 7.06
C ASN A 232 22.93 6.22 6.84
N THR A 233 22.62 5.32 7.79
CA THR A 233 22.95 3.88 7.69
C THR A 233 22.18 3.18 6.60
N ASN A 234 20.91 3.55 6.40
CA ASN A 234 19.98 2.94 5.44
C ASN A 234 19.71 3.85 4.23
N GLN A 235 20.72 4.61 3.81
CA GLN A 235 20.62 5.58 2.70
C GLN A 235 20.05 4.93 1.41
N THR A 236 20.40 3.69 1.12
CA THR A 236 19.92 2.97 -0.07
C THR A 236 18.40 2.75 -0.02
N LEU A 237 17.85 2.48 1.16
CA LEU A 237 16.40 2.34 1.35
C LEU A 237 15.70 3.69 1.15
N TYR A 238 16.21 4.74 1.77
CA TYR A 238 15.66 6.09 1.61
C TYR A 238 15.65 6.54 0.15
N GLN A 239 16.73 6.30 -0.59
CA GLN A 239 16.79 6.64 -2.02
C GLN A 239 15.81 5.79 -2.84
N PHE A 240 15.58 4.53 -2.47
CA PHE A 240 14.59 3.69 -3.11
C PHE A 240 13.16 4.24 -2.92
N PHE A 241 12.78 4.64 -1.71
CA PHE A 241 11.48 5.29 -1.44
C PHE A 241 11.33 6.57 -2.27
N LYS A 242 12.33 7.45 -2.28
CA LYS A 242 12.32 8.67 -3.12
C LYS A 242 12.10 8.33 -4.60
N LYS A 243 12.83 7.34 -5.12
CA LYS A 243 12.73 6.89 -6.51
C LYS A 243 11.33 6.39 -6.84
N MET A 244 10.72 5.59 -5.96
CA MET A 244 9.38 5.05 -6.18
C MET A 244 8.28 6.11 -6.02
N ILE A 245 8.42 7.08 -5.12
CA ILE A 245 7.52 8.23 -5.00
C ILE A 245 7.56 9.07 -6.28
N GLN A 246 8.76 9.36 -6.78
CA GLN A 246 8.93 10.09 -8.05
C GLN A 246 8.33 9.31 -9.22
N PHE A 247 8.63 8.02 -9.32
CA PHE A 247 8.05 7.12 -10.30
C PHE A 247 6.52 7.22 -10.36
N ARG A 248 5.85 7.11 -9.20
CA ARG A 248 4.39 7.24 -9.14
C ARG A 248 3.89 8.60 -9.63
N ARG A 249 4.65 9.67 -9.39
CA ARG A 249 4.30 11.03 -9.88
C ARG A 249 4.42 11.14 -11.39
N GLU A 250 5.41 10.49 -11.97
CA GLU A 250 5.71 10.51 -13.42
C GLU A 250 4.82 9.57 -14.22
N HIS A 251 4.24 8.53 -13.58
CA HIS A 251 3.38 7.54 -14.23
C HIS A 251 1.90 7.68 -13.78
N PRO A 252 1.14 8.62 -14.40
CA PRO A 252 -0.26 8.84 -14.05
C PRO A 252 -1.18 7.65 -14.36
N ALA A 253 -0.81 6.71 -15.25
CA ALA A 253 -1.59 5.51 -15.55
C ALA A 253 -1.84 4.65 -14.29
N ILE A 254 -0.92 4.67 -13.31
CA ILE A 254 -1.09 3.96 -12.04
C ILE A 254 -2.23 4.56 -11.20
N ARG A 255 -2.38 5.89 -11.23
CA ARG A 255 -3.21 6.64 -10.27
C ARG A 255 -4.45 7.30 -10.87
N ASN A 256 -4.56 7.34 -12.19
CA ASN A 256 -5.67 7.98 -12.90
C ASN A 256 -6.23 7.07 -13.98
N ASN A 257 -7.50 7.31 -14.34
CA ASN A 257 -8.02 6.81 -15.60
C ASN A 257 -7.60 7.82 -16.68
N LEU A 258 -6.74 7.38 -17.57
CA LEU A 258 -6.28 8.14 -18.74
C LEU A 258 -7.12 7.81 -19.97
N ASP A 259 -6.88 8.54 -21.06
CA ASP A 259 -7.40 8.16 -22.36
C ASP A 259 -6.88 6.76 -22.76
N PRO A 260 -7.66 6.01 -23.57
CA PRO A 260 -7.26 4.67 -23.99
C PRO A 260 -5.89 4.67 -24.69
N SER A 261 -5.07 3.70 -24.36
CA SER A 261 -3.76 3.49 -24.99
C SER A 261 -3.92 3.08 -26.45
N ASP A 262 -3.11 3.65 -27.33
CA ASP A 262 -3.03 3.25 -28.75
C ASP A 262 -2.39 1.86 -28.94
N THR A 263 -1.81 1.28 -27.88
CA THR A 263 -1.26 -0.08 -27.90
C THR A 263 -2.34 -1.17 -27.87
N GLY A 264 -3.60 -0.79 -27.60
CA GLY A 264 -4.71 -1.72 -27.41
C GLY A 264 -4.74 -2.37 -26.02
N PHE A 265 -3.85 -2.00 -25.11
CA PHE A 265 -3.87 -2.50 -23.74
C PHE A 265 -5.01 -1.84 -22.95
N PRO A 266 -5.71 -2.59 -22.08
CA PRO A 266 -6.70 -2.01 -21.19
C PRO A 266 -6.00 -1.09 -20.16
N ALA A 267 -6.75 -0.12 -19.62
CA ALA A 267 -6.24 0.84 -18.64
C ALA A 267 -5.61 0.17 -17.41
N VAL A 268 -6.06 -1.04 -17.08
CA VAL A 268 -5.46 -1.90 -16.07
C VAL A 268 -5.78 -3.36 -16.38
N SER A 269 -4.81 -4.24 -16.18
CA SER A 269 -5.00 -5.70 -16.27
C SER A 269 -4.13 -6.43 -15.27
N ILE A 270 -4.62 -7.57 -14.81
CA ILE A 270 -3.93 -8.48 -13.89
C ILE A 270 -3.55 -9.74 -14.66
N HIS A 271 -2.38 -10.26 -14.34
CA HIS A 271 -1.80 -11.45 -14.95
C HIS A 271 -1.16 -12.34 -13.88
N THR A 272 -0.95 -13.60 -14.22
CA THR A 272 0.03 -14.46 -13.54
C THR A 272 1.46 -14.08 -14.01
N ASN A 273 2.41 -15.00 -14.01
CA ASN A 273 3.71 -14.81 -14.68
C ASN A 273 3.65 -14.97 -16.21
N GLN A 274 2.46 -15.24 -16.75
CA GLN A 274 2.16 -15.26 -18.19
C GLN A 274 1.25 -14.08 -18.53
N PRO A 275 1.55 -13.32 -19.60
CA PRO A 275 0.70 -12.20 -20.00
C PRO A 275 -0.70 -12.67 -20.38
N TRP A 276 -1.70 -11.93 -19.93
CA TRP A 276 -3.13 -12.18 -20.17
C TRP A 276 -3.71 -13.45 -19.53
N ASP A 277 -2.90 -14.21 -18.81
CA ASP A 277 -3.39 -15.31 -17.99
C ASP A 277 -3.90 -14.75 -16.63
N THR A 278 -5.18 -14.93 -16.38
CA THR A 278 -5.89 -14.50 -15.17
C THR A 278 -6.30 -15.67 -14.27
N SER A 279 -5.72 -16.84 -14.48
CA SER A 279 -6.00 -18.07 -13.72
C SER A 279 -5.40 -18.05 -12.32
N ILE A 280 -5.72 -17.00 -11.55
CA ILE A 280 -5.26 -16.80 -10.18
C ILE A 280 -6.02 -17.76 -9.28
N ASN A 281 -5.30 -18.46 -8.41
CA ASN A 281 -5.87 -19.40 -7.45
C ASN A 281 -5.14 -19.29 -6.09
N GLN A 282 -5.51 -20.18 -5.18
CA GLN A 282 -5.01 -20.19 -3.80
C GLN A 282 -3.50 -20.42 -3.68
N GLU A 283 -2.89 -21.11 -4.65
CA GLU A 283 -1.47 -21.47 -4.68
C GLU A 283 -0.63 -20.47 -5.47
N THR A 284 -1.26 -19.50 -6.13
CA THR A 284 -0.58 -18.51 -6.96
C THR A 284 0.41 -17.69 -6.12
N LYS A 285 1.67 -17.68 -6.54
CA LYS A 285 2.76 -16.92 -5.91
C LYS A 285 3.38 -15.87 -6.83
N CYS A 286 2.90 -15.82 -8.06
CA CYS A 286 3.35 -14.87 -9.07
C CYS A 286 2.16 -14.06 -9.58
N LEU A 287 2.24 -12.75 -9.43
CA LEU A 287 1.25 -11.82 -9.97
C LEU A 287 1.96 -10.76 -10.81
N ALA A 288 1.25 -10.25 -11.80
CA ALA A 288 1.65 -9.01 -12.45
C ALA A 288 0.44 -8.11 -12.69
N VAL A 289 0.68 -6.81 -12.67
CA VAL A 289 -0.29 -5.80 -13.06
C VAL A 289 0.28 -4.94 -14.19
N CYS A 290 -0.52 -4.69 -15.20
CA CYS A 290 -0.18 -3.77 -16.29
C CYS A 290 -1.11 -2.56 -16.22
N TYR A 291 -0.52 -1.38 -16.29
CA TYR A 291 -1.22 -0.10 -16.43
C TYR A 291 -0.89 0.50 -17.80
N ALA A 292 -1.90 1.00 -18.49
CA ALA A 292 -1.72 1.61 -19.79
C ALA A 292 -2.66 2.81 -19.97
N GLY A 293 -2.17 3.84 -20.62
CA GLY A 293 -2.99 4.99 -20.96
C GLY A 293 -2.20 6.03 -21.74
N LYS A 294 -2.91 7.00 -22.29
CA LYS A 294 -2.34 8.04 -23.11
C LYS A 294 -2.23 9.34 -22.31
N THR A 295 -1.08 9.97 -22.36
CA THR A 295 -0.80 11.31 -21.81
C THR A 295 -0.49 12.28 -22.94
N GLU A 296 -0.35 13.56 -22.62
CA GLU A 296 0.12 14.58 -23.58
C GLU A 296 1.54 14.29 -24.11
N GLN A 297 2.35 13.53 -23.33
CA GLN A 297 3.73 13.17 -23.68
C GLN A 297 3.82 11.84 -24.45
N GLY A 298 2.72 11.11 -24.62
CA GLY A 298 2.66 9.81 -25.28
C GLY A 298 2.07 8.72 -24.40
N GLU A 299 2.39 7.47 -24.74
CA GLU A 299 1.94 6.30 -23.97
C GLU A 299 2.61 6.23 -22.60
N ASP A 300 1.82 5.98 -21.57
CA ASP A 300 2.27 5.65 -20.22
C ASP A 300 1.97 4.18 -19.96
N LEU A 301 3.00 3.35 -20.04
CA LEU A 301 2.93 1.91 -19.94
C LEU A 301 3.79 1.43 -18.79
N VAL A 302 3.16 0.80 -17.81
CA VAL A 302 3.85 0.28 -16.62
C VAL A 302 3.45 -1.19 -16.40
N TYR A 303 4.43 -2.05 -16.22
CA TYR A 303 4.23 -3.44 -15.87
C TYR A 303 4.96 -3.76 -14.57
N VAL A 304 4.25 -4.31 -13.58
CA VAL A 304 4.78 -4.63 -12.26
C VAL A 304 4.66 -6.13 -12.04
N ALA A 305 5.79 -6.81 -11.87
CA ALA A 305 5.86 -8.24 -11.65
C ALA A 305 6.23 -8.54 -10.18
N LEU A 306 5.48 -9.43 -9.55
CA LEU A 306 5.65 -9.83 -8.15
C LEU A 306 5.91 -11.33 -8.07
N ASN A 307 7.07 -11.71 -7.55
CA ASN A 307 7.41 -13.08 -7.22
C ASN A 307 7.52 -13.22 -5.70
N VAL A 308 6.48 -13.75 -5.04
CA VAL A 308 6.49 -14.00 -3.59
C VAL A 308 6.92 -15.44 -3.25
N TYR A 309 7.33 -16.21 -4.26
CA TYR A 309 7.85 -17.57 -4.11
C TYR A 309 9.32 -17.55 -3.67
N TRP A 310 9.78 -18.65 -3.09
CA TRP A 310 11.17 -18.80 -2.62
C TRP A 310 12.15 -19.23 -3.71
N GLU A 311 11.67 -19.44 -4.93
CA GLU A 311 12.49 -19.74 -6.11
C GLU A 311 12.34 -18.67 -7.16
N LYS A 312 13.35 -18.55 -8.00
CA LYS A 312 13.37 -17.69 -9.17
C LYS A 312 12.26 -18.10 -10.16
N GLN A 313 11.52 -17.12 -10.66
CA GLN A 313 10.41 -17.35 -11.56
C GLN A 313 10.58 -16.58 -12.88
N ARG A 314 10.19 -17.20 -13.99
CA ARG A 314 10.19 -16.57 -15.30
C ARG A 314 8.86 -15.85 -15.52
N PHE A 315 8.96 -14.57 -15.86
CA PHE A 315 7.85 -13.76 -16.32
C PHE A 315 8.01 -13.48 -17.80
N GLU A 316 6.95 -13.69 -18.56
CA GLU A 316 6.82 -13.15 -19.92
C GLU A 316 6.13 -11.80 -19.81
N LEU A 317 6.58 -10.80 -20.62
CA LEU A 317 5.95 -9.49 -20.63
C LEU A 317 4.97 -9.38 -21.80
N PRO A 318 3.87 -8.63 -21.66
CA PRO A 318 2.93 -8.40 -22.77
C PRO A 318 3.66 -7.86 -24.01
N LYS A 319 3.34 -8.41 -25.18
CA LYS A 319 3.95 -7.97 -26.43
C LYS A 319 3.51 -6.52 -26.74
N LEU A 320 4.47 -5.61 -26.82
CA LEU A 320 4.27 -4.23 -27.27
C LEU A 320 4.27 -4.12 -28.80
N PRO A 321 3.66 -3.07 -29.36
CA PRO A 321 3.86 -2.70 -30.76
C PRO A 321 5.35 -2.52 -31.08
N ASP A 322 5.74 -2.75 -32.33
CA ASP A 322 7.16 -2.75 -32.78
C ASP A 322 7.91 -1.44 -32.49
N THR A 323 7.19 -0.35 -32.29
CA THR A 323 7.73 0.99 -31.96
C THR A 323 8.05 1.17 -30.48
N TYR A 324 7.67 0.21 -29.63
CA TYR A 324 7.89 0.25 -28.18
C TYR A 324 8.69 -0.95 -27.71
N GLU A 325 9.31 -0.81 -26.54
CA GLU A 325 10.03 -1.87 -25.84
C GLU A 325 9.85 -1.73 -24.34
N TRP A 326 9.92 -2.87 -23.60
CA TRP A 326 9.97 -2.85 -22.16
C TRP A 326 11.40 -2.61 -21.66
N ARG A 327 11.55 -1.66 -20.75
CA ARG A 327 12.79 -1.44 -20.01
C ARG A 327 12.55 -1.64 -18.51
N ARG A 328 13.50 -2.27 -17.83
CA ARG A 328 13.43 -2.44 -16.38
C ARG A 328 13.73 -1.11 -15.69
N PHE A 329 12.82 -0.64 -14.86
CA PHE A 329 13.00 0.55 -14.03
C PHE A 329 13.64 0.22 -12.69
N VAL A 330 13.13 -0.81 -11.97
CA VAL A 330 13.68 -1.33 -10.72
C VAL A 330 13.51 -2.85 -10.64
N ASP A 331 14.39 -3.50 -9.87
CA ASP A 331 14.25 -4.84 -9.31
C ASP A 331 14.70 -4.77 -7.86
N THR A 332 13.84 -5.17 -6.92
CA THR A 332 14.09 -5.07 -5.48
C THR A 332 15.19 -6.01 -4.98
N ALA A 333 15.56 -7.02 -5.78
CA ALA A 333 16.67 -7.93 -5.49
C ALA A 333 18.02 -7.42 -6.01
N LEU A 334 18.04 -6.37 -6.82
CA LEU A 334 19.25 -5.81 -7.43
C LEU A 334 19.43 -4.36 -6.99
N ASP A 335 20.68 -3.95 -6.85
CA ASP A 335 21.01 -2.57 -6.45
C ASP A 335 21.07 -1.61 -7.65
N GLU A 336 21.34 -2.10 -8.86
CA GLU A 336 21.42 -1.30 -10.09
C GLU A 336 20.44 -1.81 -11.16
N ALA A 337 19.94 -0.90 -11.96
CA ALA A 337 19.12 -1.20 -13.13
C ALA A 337 20.02 -1.25 -14.37
N ASP A 338 20.11 -2.41 -15.02
CA ASP A 338 20.63 -2.48 -16.38
C ASP A 338 19.54 -2.05 -17.36
N GLU A 339 19.85 -1.15 -18.27
CA GLU A 339 18.95 -0.77 -19.37
C GLU A 339 18.94 -1.85 -20.46
N VAL A 340 18.15 -2.90 -20.26
CA VAL A 340 18.03 -3.99 -21.22
C VAL A 340 16.61 -4.04 -21.75
N THR A 341 16.46 -4.13 -23.08
CA THR A 341 15.18 -4.47 -23.72
C THR A 341 14.75 -5.87 -23.34
N ILE A 342 13.53 -6.01 -22.82
CA ILE A 342 13.09 -7.22 -22.14
C ILE A 342 11.78 -7.71 -22.76
N THR A 343 11.74 -8.98 -23.19
CA THR A 343 10.50 -9.70 -23.55
C THR A 343 10.13 -10.74 -22.52
N GLU A 344 11.13 -11.19 -21.75
CA GLU A 344 10.98 -12.11 -20.64
C GLU A 344 11.98 -11.74 -19.54
N TYR A 345 11.64 -12.01 -18.29
CA TYR A 345 12.47 -11.68 -17.14
C TYR A 345 12.46 -12.78 -16.08
N TRP A 346 13.64 -13.15 -15.61
CA TRP A 346 13.80 -14.08 -14.51
C TRP A 346 13.87 -13.33 -13.18
N LEU A 347 12.72 -13.19 -12.55
CA LEU A 347 12.57 -12.48 -11.29
C LEU A 347 13.08 -13.33 -10.12
N GLN A 348 13.96 -12.75 -9.30
CA GLN A 348 14.59 -13.42 -8.17
C GLN A 348 13.55 -13.86 -7.11
N PRO A 349 13.90 -14.80 -6.21
CA PRO A 349 13.04 -15.15 -5.09
C PRO A 349 12.64 -13.94 -4.25
N ARG A 350 11.38 -13.89 -3.85
CA ARG A 350 10.89 -12.84 -2.95
C ARG A 350 11.21 -11.42 -3.45
N SER A 351 10.91 -11.12 -4.70
CA SER A 351 11.21 -9.81 -5.29
C SER A 351 10.09 -9.25 -6.15
N VAL A 352 10.18 -7.96 -6.40
CA VAL A 352 9.29 -7.19 -7.26
C VAL A 352 10.14 -6.47 -8.30
N ALA A 353 9.72 -6.52 -9.56
CA ALA A 353 10.31 -5.71 -10.62
C ALA A 353 9.26 -4.82 -11.29
N VAL A 354 9.68 -3.63 -11.66
CA VAL A 354 8.85 -2.64 -12.38
C VAL A 354 9.49 -2.37 -13.73
N PHE A 355 8.66 -2.43 -14.77
CA PHE A 355 9.05 -2.17 -16.15
C PHE A 355 8.25 -1.01 -16.71
N ILE A 356 8.87 -0.22 -17.58
CA ILE A 356 8.25 0.87 -18.32
C ILE A 356 8.31 0.56 -19.83
N GLY A 357 7.19 0.81 -20.51
CA GLY A 357 7.17 0.76 -21.97
C GLY A 357 7.69 2.07 -22.53
N THR A 358 8.82 2.03 -23.23
CA THR A 358 9.45 3.20 -23.84
C THR A 358 9.42 3.10 -25.37
N ARG A 359 9.35 4.25 -26.03
CA ARG A 359 9.48 4.30 -27.48
C ARG A 359 10.91 3.96 -27.87
N LYS A 360 11.08 3.08 -28.85
CA LYS A 360 12.41 2.75 -29.38
C LYS A 360 13.06 4.00 -29.97
N GLU A 361 14.32 4.19 -29.68
CA GLU A 361 15.13 5.18 -30.39
C GLU A 361 15.35 4.68 -31.83
N ILE A 362 15.04 5.52 -32.80
CA ILE A 362 15.20 5.23 -34.26
C ILE A 362 16.65 5.50 -34.65
#